data_be6acf6a6b98a71cec1b58c47832ff55
#
_entry.id   be6acf6a6b98a71cec1b58c47832ff55
#
_cell.length_a   1.000
_cell.length_b   1.000
_cell.length_c   1.000
_cell.angle_alpha   90.00
_cell.angle_beta   90.00
_cell.angle_gamma   90.00
#
_symmetry.space_group_name_H-M   'P 1'
#
loop_
_entity.id
_entity.type
_entity.pdbx_description
1 polymer ?
#
loop_
_entity_poly.entity_id
_entity_poly.type
_entity_poly.pdbx_seq_one_letter_code
_entity_poly.pdbx_strand_id
1 'polypeptide(L)'
;VVLPATHDTGSAFLAVPACDLPAVFLSSGTWSLLGVENRSPLTTAAAYGENFTNEGGYHFRYRFLKNIMGLWMIQSIRRELNGITYVVDEKAIRKGRLHQYMRVEGLGQEVGFEDLIRAADEAECAGVQASIVNVNDDRFLSPDSMIEEILEACEETGQAVPQTLGELMLCVYESLARCYRDAVEGLSSLAGHGYKSINIVGG
;
A
#
# COMPACT_ATOMS: atom_id res chain seq x y z
N VAL A 1 4.60 26.85 -24.67
CA VAL A 1 5.58 26.03 -23.94
C VAL A 1 5.26 24.58 -24.26
N VAL A 2 6.22 23.84 -24.79
CA VAL A 2 6.09 22.40 -25.00
C VAL A 2 6.82 21.72 -23.84
N LEU A 3 6.10 20.95 -23.03
CA LEU A 3 6.69 20.15 -21.97
C LEU A 3 7.03 18.76 -22.51
N PRO A 4 8.17 18.18 -22.14
CA PRO A 4 8.47 16.80 -22.47
C PRO A 4 7.46 15.87 -21.80
N ALA A 5 7.23 14.71 -22.42
CA ALA A 5 6.50 13.65 -21.76
C ALA A 5 7.27 13.21 -20.50
N THR A 6 6.62 13.27 -19.35
CA THR A 6 7.21 12.88 -18.06
C THR A 6 6.37 11.79 -17.41
N HIS A 7 7.04 10.89 -16.70
CA HIS A 7 6.37 9.95 -15.83
C HIS A 7 6.08 10.66 -14.49
N ASP A 8 4.87 10.51 -13.96
CA ASP A 8 4.40 11.19 -12.74
C ASP A 8 5.30 10.89 -11.52
N THR A 9 5.58 9.62 -11.26
CA THR A 9 6.49 9.18 -10.19
C THR A 9 7.89 9.74 -10.36
N GLY A 10 8.39 9.80 -11.61
CA GLY A 10 9.69 10.38 -11.89
C GLY A 10 9.74 11.86 -11.60
N SER A 11 8.68 12.58 -11.92
CA SER A 11 8.53 14.00 -11.61
C SER A 11 8.40 14.21 -10.09
N ALA A 12 7.70 13.32 -9.39
CA ALA A 12 7.57 13.36 -7.94
C ALA A 12 8.93 13.21 -7.25
N PHE A 13 9.75 12.23 -7.65
CA PHE A 13 11.10 12.05 -7.10
C PHE A 13 11.99 13.28 -7.31
N LEU A 14 11.93 13.89 -8.49
CA LEU A 14 12.70 15.11 -8.81
C LEU A 14 12.24 16.32 -8.00
N ALA A 15 10.97 16.40 -7.66
CA ALA A 15 10.40 17.53 -6.94
C ALA A 15 10.71 17.52 -5.44
N VAL A 16 11.15 16.39 -4.88
CA VAL A 16 11.46 16.27 -3.46
C VAL A 16 12.77 17.00 -3.15
N PRO A 17 12.78 18.01 -2.27
CA PRO A 17 13.99 18.67 -1.80
C PRO A 17 14.69 17.79 -0.74
N ALA A 18 15.24 16.64 -1.16
CA ALA A 18 15.94 15.74 -0.26
C ALA A 18 17.22 16.37 0.26
N CYS A 19 17.24 16.75 1.52
CA CYS A 19 18.39 17.35 2.18
C CYS A 19 19.34 16.30 2.78
N ASP A 20 18.79 15.14 3.20
CA ASP A 20 19.53 14.09 3.88
C ASP A 20 19.73 12.87 2.95
N LEU A 21 20.81 12.88 2.19
CA LEU A 21 21.20 11.74 1.38
C LEU A 21 22.11 10.79 2.16
N PRO A 22 22.05 9.47 1.94
CA PRO A 22 21.16 8.75 1.01
C PRO A 22 19.72 8.63 1.55
N ALA A 23 18.74 8.87 0.69
CA ALA A 23 17.32 8.87 1.00
C ALA A 23 16.55 7.88 0.14
N VAL A 24 15.49 7.31 0.70
CA VAL A 24 14.48 6.55 -0.01
C VAL A 24 13.34 7.49 -0.39
N PHE A 25 12.73 7.26 -1.53
CA PHE A 25 11.54 7.97 -1.99
C PHE A 25 10.37 6.99 -2.05
N LEU A 26 9.22 7.41 -1.57
CA LEU A 26 7.96 6.71 -1.65
C LEU A 26 6.94 7.60 -2.34
N SER A 27 6.60 7.27 -3.58
CA SER A 27 5.45 7.88 -4.26
C SER A 27 4.20 7.08 -3.86
N SER A 28 3.42 7.65 -2.93
CA SER A 28 2.22 7.02 -2.39
C SER A 28 1.01 7.42 -3.23
N GLY A 29 0.51 6.49 -4.02
CA GLY A 29 -0.67 6.64 -4.86
C GLY A 29 -1.51 5.37 -4.85
N THR A 30 -2.32 5.14 -5.87
CA THR A 30 -3.02 3.85 -6.06
C THR A 30 -2.04 2.69 -5.96
N TRP A 31 -0.89 2.81 -6.63
CA TRP A 31 0.32 2.02 -6.38
C TRP A 31 1.30 2.85 -5.56
N SER A 32 2.04 2.20 -4.70
CA SER A 32 3.18 2.79 -4.01
C SER A 32 4.47 2.39 -4.72
N LEU A 33 5.23 3.37 -5.18
CA LEU A 33 6.53 3.15 -5.78
C LEU A 33 7.61 3.57 -4.78
N LEU A 34 8.30 2.59 -4.22
CA LEU A 34 9.33 2.79 -3.22
C LEU A 34 10.69 2.50 -3.83
N GLY A 35 11.61 3.45 -3.76
CA GLY A 35 12.93 3.27 -4.36
C GLY A 35 13.90 4.41 -4.12
N VAL A 36 14.99 4.36 -4.89
CA VAL A 36 16.11 5.31 -4.83
C VAL A 36 16.54 5.71 -6.23
N GLU A 37 17.29 6.80 -6.32
CA GLU A 37 17.90 7.23 -7.57
C GLU A 37 19.38 6.81 -7.62
N ASN A 38 19.75 6.09 -8.67
CA ASN A 38 21.10 5.59 -8.92
C ASN A 38 21.70 6.20 -10.18
N ARG A 39 23.03 6.26 -10.26
CA ARG A 39 23.76 6.67 -11.48
C ARG A 39 23.86 5.56 -12.53
N SER A 40 23.75 4.31 -12.08
CA SER A 40 23.81 3.10 -12.93
C SER A 40 22.71 2.15 -12.54
N PRO A 41 22.20 1.35 -13.49
CA PRO A 41 21.17 0.36 -13.18
C PRO A 41 21.75 -0.75 -12.30
N LEU A 42 20.94 -1.28 -11.41
CA LEU A 42 21.26 -2.43 -10.57
C LEU A 42 20.54 -3.67 -11.10
N THR A 43 21.27 -4.54 -11.82
CA THR A 43 20.70 -5.68 -12.55
C THR A 43 21.20 -7.03 -12.03
N THR A 44 21.31 -7.16 -10.70
CA THR A 44 21.77 -8.39 -10.06
C THR A 44 20.61 -9.40 -9.93
N ALA A 45 20.98 -10.70 -9.82
CA ALA A 45 20.00 -11.74 -9.54
C ALA A 45 19.26 -11.49 -8.20
N ALA A 46 19.95 -10.91 -7.22
CA ALA A 46 19.36 -10.53 -5.95
C ALA A 46 18.29 -9.41 -6.12
N ALA A 47 18.58 -8.37 -6.94
CA ALA A 47 17.64 -7.32 -7.25
C ALA A 47 16.38 -7.85 -7.94
N TYR A 48 16.58 -8.80 -8.87
CA TYR A 48 15.45 -9.48 -9.54
C TYR A 48 14.63 -10.32 -8.56
N GLY A 49 15.30 -11.10 -7.69
CA GLY A 49 14.64 -11.93 -6.68
C GLY A 49 13.80 -11.11 -5.68
N GLU A 50 14.23 -9.89 -5.37
CA GLU A 50 13.52 -8.93 -4.54
C GLU A 50 12.46 -8.13 -5.30
N ASN A 51 12.27 -8.38 -6.60
CA ASN A 51 11.30 -7.72 -7.47
C ASN A 51 11.53 -6.19 -7.57
N PHE A 52 12.80 -5.76 -7.62
CA PHE A 52 13.15 -4.38 -7.94
C PHE A 52 13.39 -4.20 -9.43
N THR A 53 12.97 -3.06 -9.96
CA THR A 53 13.13 -2.67 -11.36
C THR A 53 13.98 -1.41 -11.50
N ASN A 54 14.51 -1.18 -12.71
CA ASN A 54 15.22 0.04 -13.06
C ASN A 54 14.40 0.81 -14.09
N GLU A 55 14.06 2.05 -13.80
CA GLU A 55 13.40 2.95 -14.71
C GLU A 55 14.31 4.12 -15.07
N GLY A 56 14.30 4.54 -16.33
CA GLY A 56 15.05 5.72 -16.77
C GLY A 56 14.52 6.98 -16.09
N GLY A 57 15.43 7.83 -15.65
CA GLY A 57 15.16 9.08 -14.97
C GLY A 57 15.84 10.28 -15.62
N TYR A 58 15.76 11.42 -14.95
CA TYR A 58 16.37 12.67 -15.37
C TYR A 58 17.91 12.58 -15.37
N HIS A 59 18.58 13.28 -16.28
CA HIS A 59 20.04 13.26 -16.42
C HIS A 59 20.67 11.85 -16.55
N PHE A 60 19.99 10.94 -17.27
CA PHE A 60 20.45 9.56 -17.46
C PHE A 60 20.67 8.78 -16.16
N ARG A 61 19.97 9.17 -15.09
CA ARG A 61 19.91 8.39 -13.85
C ARG A 61 18.86 7.31 -13.94
N TYR A 62 18.89 6.41 -13.01
CA TYR A 62 17.95 5.30 -12.92
C TYR A 62 17.21 5.37 -11.58
N ARG A 63 15.90 5.26 -11.64
CA ARG A 63 15.10 4.99 -10.46
C ARG A 63 15.09 3.48 -10.25
N PHE A 64 15.71 3.03 -9.18
CA PHE A 64 15.70 1.65 -8.77
C PHE A 64 14.62 1.50 -7.72
N LEU A 65 13.52 0.86 -8.08
CA LEU A 65 12.28 0.89 -7.30
C LEU A 65 11.54 -0.44 -7.32
N LYS A 66 10.63 -0.58 -6.36
CA LYS A 66 9.69 -1.69 -6.21
C LYS A 66 8.27 -1.13 -6.23
N ASN A 67 7.40 -1.76 -7.02
CA ASN A 67 5.97 -1.50 -6.98
C ASN A 67 5.37 -2.30 -5.82
N ILE A 68 4.59 -1.61 -4.99
CA ILE A 68 3.87 -2.18 -3.86
C ILE A 68 2.41 -1.82 -4.03
N MET A 69 1.50 -2.74 -3.74
CA MET A 69 0.09 -2.41 -3.63
C MET A 69 -0.05 -1.27 -2.62
N GLY A 70 -0.55 -0.14 -3.07
CA GLY A 70 -0.58 1.08 -2.26
C GLY A 70 -1.98 1.38 -1.73
N LEU A 71 -2.40 2.64 -1.92
CA LEU A 71 -3.71 3.11 -1.47
C LEU A 71 -4.89 2.44 -2.17
N TRP A 72 -4.65 1.62 -3.20
CA TRP A 72 -5.68 0.84 -3.89
C TRP A 72 -6.52 0.00 -2.93
N MET A 73 -5.89 -0.68 -1.96
CA MET A 73 -6.60 -1.47 -0.96
C MET A 73 -7.55 -0.60 -0.14
N ILE A 74 -7.05 0.53 0.36
CA ILE A 74 -7.82 1.48 1.18
C ILE A 74 -8.95 2.10 0.36
N GLN A 75 -8.67 2.51 -0.88
CA GLN A 75 -9.67 3.07 -1.79
C GLN A 75 -10.76 2.05 -2.14
N SER A 76 -10.40 0.78 -2.30
CA SER A 76 -11.36 -0.29 -2.59
C SER A 76 -12.26 -0.58 -1.41
N ILE A 77 -11.72 -0.71 -0.21
CA ILE A 77 -12.51 -0.85 1.03
C ILE A 77 -13.48 0.33 1.18
N ARG A 78 -12.99 1.56 1.01
CA ARG A 78 -13.85 2.75 1.09
C ARG A 78 -15.00 2.70 0.09
N ARG A 79 -14.74 2.27 -1.14
CA ARG A 79 -15.78 2.14 -2.17
C ARG A 79 -16.81 1.08 -1.81
N GLU A 80 -16.38 -0.06 -1.33
CA GLU A 80 -17.27 -1.13 -0.90
C GLU A 80 -18.18 -0.69 0.27
N LEU A 81 -17.62 0.00 1.27
CA LEU A 81 -18.38 0.54 2.40
C LEU A 81 -19.44 1.57 1.96
N ASN A 82 -19.18 2.29 0.89
CA ASN A 82 -20.11 3.26 0.30
C ASN A 82 -21.06 2.64 -0.74
N GLY A 83 -21.08 1.32 -0.87
CA GLY A 83 -21.95 0.61 -1.81
C GLY A 83 -21.51 0.74 -3.28
N ILE A 84 -20.27 1.17 -3.55
CA ILE A 84 -19.73 1.28 -4.90
C ILE A 84 -18.89 0.03 -5.17
N THR A 85 -19.53 -1.04 -5.64
CA THR A 85 -18.86 -2.24 -6.10
C THR A 85 -18.87 -2.29 -7.62
N TYR A 86 -17.75 -2.67 -8.23
CA TYR A 86 -17.65 -2.83 -9.69
C TYR A 86 -18.30 -4.12 -10.20
N VAL A 87 -18.37 -5.12 -9.33
CA VAL A 87 -19.01 -6.41 -9.60
C VAL A 87 -19.79 -6.81 -8.38
N VAL A 88 -21.08 -7.08 -8.57
CA VAL A 88 -21.91 -7.64 -7.50
C VAL A 88 -21.65 -9.15 -7.48
N ASP A 89 -20.72 -9.60 -6.67
CA ASP A 89 -20.63 -11.03 -6.39
C ASP A 89 -21.72 -11.41 -5.39
N GLU A 90 -22.73 -12.15 -5.87
CA GLU A 90 -23.77 -12.71 -5.02
C GLU A 90 -23.20 -13.59 -3.87
N LYS A 91 -21.98 -14.13 -4.00
CA LYS A 91 -21.33 -14.93 -2.97
C LYS A 91 -20.84 -14.08 -1.80
N ALA A 92 -20.27 -12.90 -2.05
CA ALA A 92 -19.86 -11.97 -1.00
C ALA A 92 -21.07 -11.48 -0.20
N ILE A 93 -22.19 -11.20 -0.90
CA ILE A 93 -23.47 -10.83 -0.26
C ILE A 93 -24.01 -12.00 0.58
N ARG A 94 -23.90 -13.23 0.11
CA ARG A 94 -24.38 -14.44 0.82
C ARG A 94 -23.56 -14.77 2.07
N LYS A 95 -22.27 -14.45 2.12
CA LYS A 95 -21.44 -14.67 3.32
C LYS A 95 -21.82 -13.76 4.47
N GLY A 96 -22.56 -12.67 4.25
CA GLY A 96 -23.07 -11.78 5.29
C GLY A 96 -22.02 -10.95 6.01
N ARG A 97 -20.73 -11.13 5.68
CA ARG A 97 -19.59 -10.47 6.31
C ARG A 97 -19.55 -8.97 5.97
N LEU A 98 -19.85 -8.62 4.71
CA LEU A 98 -19.90 -7.22 4.26
C LEU A 98 -20.89 -6.39 5.09
N HIS A 99 -22.05 -6.97 5.42
CA HIS A 99 -23.08 -6.31 6.25
C HIS A 99 -22.62 -6.02 7.68
N GLN A 100 -21.66 -6.78 8.20
CA GLN A 100 -21.11 -6.57 9.53
C GLN A 100 -20.32 -5.26 9.61
N TYR A 101 -19.57 -4.92 8.57
CA TYR A 101 -18.80 -3.66 8.49
C TYR A 101 -19.66 -2.45 8.15
N MET A 102 -20.74 -2.64 7.38
CA MET A 102 -21.70 -1.58 7.04
C MET A 102 -22.58 -1.15 8.21
N ARG A 103 -22.64 -1.95 9.30
CA ARG A 103 -23.46 -1.67 10.50
C ARG A 103 -22.72 -0.92 11.60
N VAL A 104 -21.55 -0.37 11.35
CA VAL A 104 -20.89 0.50 12.33
C VAL A 104 -21.81 1.68 12.59
N GLU A 105 -22.33 1.78 13.82
CA GLU A 105 -23.23 2.83 14.24
C GLU A 105 -22.65 4.20 13.90
N GLY A 106 -23.42 5.02 13.18
CA GLY A 106 -23.02 6.35 12.76
C GLY A 106 -22.63 6.50 11.29
N LEU A 107 -22.52 5.43 10.50
CA LEU A 107 -22.26 5.49 9.06
C LEU A 107 -23.56 5.64 8.26
N GLY A 108 -24.41 6.58 8.61
CA GLY A 108 -25.51 7.05 7.77
C GLY A 108 -25.06 8.06 6.71
N GLN A 109 -23.76 8.34 6.64
CA GLN A 109 -23.09 9.25 5.71
C GLN A 109 -22.00 8.51 4.95
N GLU A 110 -21.53 9.09 3.85
CA GLU A 110 -20.42 8.54 3.07
C GLU A 110 -19.15 8.40 3.94
N VAL A 111 -18.54 7.19 3.92
CA VAL A 111 -17.29 6.91 4.63
C VAL A 111 -16.14 7.63 3.96
N GLY A 112 -15.49 8.53 4.68
CA GLY A 112 -14.27 9.23 4.26
C GLY A 112 -13.00 8.48 4.63
N PHE A 113 -11.87 8.95 4.12
CA PHE A 113 -10.56 8.40 4.52
C PHE A 113 -10.26 8.66 5.99
N GLU A 114 -10.69 9.82 6.51
CA GLU A 114 -10.52 10.18 7.92
C GLU A 114 -11.26 9.22 8.86
N ASP A 115 -12.42 8.69 8.42
CA ASP A 115 -13.16 7.70 9.19
C ASP A 115 -12.41 6.37 9.27
N LEU A 116 -11.75 5.97 8.16
CA LEU A 116 -10.94 4.76 8.12
C LEU A 116 -9.70 4.87 9.01
N ILE A 117 -9.02 6.01 8.97
CA ILE A 117 -7.85 6.28 9.82
C ILE A 117 -8.27 6.27 11.29
N ARG A 118 -9.32 7.01 11.64
CA ARG A 118 -9.83 7.08 13.02
C ARG A 118 -10.21 5.70 13.55
N ALA A 119 -10.87 4.86 12.75
CA ALA A 119 -11.24 3.50 13.16
C ALA A 119 -10.00 2.65 13.45
N ALA A 120 -8.94 2.75 12.65
CA ALA A 120 -7.68 2.06 12.89
C ALA A 120 -6.99 2.55 14.17
N ASP A 121 -6.90 3.87 14.36
CA ASP A 121 -6.29 4.48 15.54
C ASP A 121 -7.01 4.07 16.84
N GLU A 122 -8.34 4.03 16.81
CA GLU A 122 -9.15 3.57 17.94
C GLU A 122 -8.87 2.11 18.28
N ALA A 123 -8.75 1.24 17.26
CA ALA A 123 -8.41 -0.17 17.46
C ALA A 123 -6.99 -0.34 18.02
N GLU A 124 -6.01 0.40 17.51
CA GLU A 124 -4.64 0.41 18.01
C GLU A 124 -4.59 0.88 19.48
N CYS A 125 -5.26 1.98 19.81
CA CYS A 125 -5.36 2.50 21.17
C CYS A 125 -6.05 1.52 22.14
N ALA A 126 -6.96 0.69 21.63
CA ALA A 126 -7.61 -0.38 22.39
C ALA A 126 -6.70 -1.61 22.59
N GLY A 127 -5.51 -1.63 22.01
CA GLY A 127 -4.53 -2.71 22.12
C GLY A 127 -4.83 -3.91 21.22
N VAL A 128 -5.58 -3.70 20.13
CA VAL A 128 -5.83 -4.75 19.14
C VAL A 128 -4.53 -5.13 18.47
N GLN A 129 -4.29 -6.43 18.34
CA GLN A 129 -3.16 -6.96 17.56
C GLN A 129 -3.57 -7.11 16.11
N ALA A 130 -2.90 -6.41 15.22
CA ALA A 130 -3.17 -6.47 13.80
C ALA A 130 -2.82 -7.84 13.22
N SER A 131 -3.71 -8.41 12.44
CA SER A 131 -3.37 -9.47 11.48
C SER A 131 -2.62 -8.86 10.30
N ILE A 132 -1.76 -9.65 9.65
CA ILE A 132 -0.88 -9.17 8.58
C ILE A 132 -1.11 -10.00 7.33
N VAL A 133 -1.42 -9.32 6.24
CA VAL A 133 -1.57 -9.94 4.92
C VAL A 133 -0.42 -9.54 4.00
N ASN A 134 -0.10 -10.39 3.03
CA ASN A 134 0.84 -10.02 1.96
C ASN A 134 0.14 -9.08 0.98
N VAL A 135 0.36 -7.79 1.10
CA VAL A 135 -0.29 -6.77 0.25
C VAL A 135 0.01 -6.91 -1.24
N ASN A 136 1.07 -7.64 -1.61
CA ASN A 136 1.44 -7.90 -3.00
C ASN A 136 0.91 -9.24 -3.53
N ASP A 137 -0.03 -9.88 -2.82
CA ASP A 137 -0.72 -11.06 -3.32
C ASP A 137 -1.62 -10.68 -4.50
N ASP A 138 -1.61 -11.51 -5.55
CA ASP A 138 -2.38 -11.28 -6.78
C ASP A 138 -3.90 -11.18 -6.53
N ARG A 139 -4.39 -11.77 -5.43
CA ARG A 139 -5.81 -11.65 -5.01
C ARG A 139 -6.26 -10.20 -4.83
N PHE A 140 -5.35 -9.29 -4.47
CA PHE A 140 -5.65 -7.87 -4.23
C PHE A 140 -5.57 -6.99 -5.49
N LEU A 141 -5.15 -7.54 -6.64
CA LEU A 141 -5.01 -6.76 -7.88
C LEU A 141 -6.36 -6.27 -8.42
N SER A 142 -7.35 -7.14 -8.44
CA SER A 142 -8.69 -6.82 -8.97
C SER A 142 -9.74 -7.74 -8.34
N PRO A 143 -9.94 -7.67 -7.03
CA PRO A 143 -10.93 -8.50 -6.34
C PRO A 143 -12.35 -7.99 -6.58
N ASP A 144 -13.30 -8.90 -6.55
CA ASP A 144 -14.73 -8.56 -6.50
C ASP A 144 -15.08 -7.85 -5.17
N SER A 145 -14.45 -8.28 -4.07
CA SER A 145 -14.51 -7.65 -2.76
C SER A 145 -13.13 -7.65 -2.12
N MET A 146 -12.56 -6.48 -1.91
CA MET A 146 -11.28 -6.32 -1.21
C MET A 146 -11.41 -6.76 0.25
N ILE A 147 -12.54 -6.48 0.88
CA ILE A 147 -12.79 -6.83 2.28
C ILE A 147 -12.79 -8.35 2.43
N GLU A 148 -13.54 -9.08 1.62
CA GLU A 148 -13.59 -10.55 1.70
C GLU A 148 -12.23 -11.19 1.46
N GLU A 149 -11.45 -10.70 0.47
CA GLU A 149 -10.12 -11.22 0.19
C GLU A 149 -9.15 -11.03 1.37
N ILE A 150 -9.25 -9.89 2.08
CA ILE A 150 -8.43 -9.66 3.28
C ILE A 150 -8.84 -10.62 4.39
N LEU A 151 -10.14 -10.82 4.61
CA LEU A 151 -10.62 -11.74 5.64
C LEU A 151 -10.21 -13.18 5.34
N GLU A 152 -10.35 -13.61 4.08
CA GLU A 152 -9.93 -14.95 3.65
C GLU A 152 -8.41 -15.13 3.80
N ALA A 153 -7.60 -14.13 3.45
CA ALA A 153 -6.15 -14.18 3.64
C ALA A 153 -5.75 -14.34 5.11
N CYS A 154 -6.45 -13.68 6.02
CA CYS A 154 -6.23 -13.86 7.47
C CYS A 154 -6.63 -15.27 7.93
N GLU A 155 -7.77 -15.78 7.45
CA GLU A 155 -8.27 -17.12 7.78
C GLU A 155 -7.31 -18.21 7.29
N GLU A 156 -6.87 -18.13 6.03
CA GLU A 156 -5.93 -19.08 5.41
C GLU A 156 -4.58 -19.14 6.13
N THR A 157 -4.13 -18.01 6.68
CA THR A 157 -2.88 -17.94 7.44
C THR A 157 -3.04 -18.25 8.92
N GLY A 158 -4.26 -18.60 9.36
CA GLY A 158 -4.56 -18.93 10.76
C GLY A 158 -4.47 -17.75 11.71
N GLN A 159 -4.55 -16.54 11.20
CA GLN A 159 -4.55 -15.30 11.98
C GLN A 159 -5.97 -14.95 12.43
N ALA A 160 -6.08 -14.03 13.38
CA ALA A 160 -7.38 -13.49 13.77
C ALA A 160 -8.05 -12.80 12.58
N VAL A 161 -9.29 -13.19 12.28
CA VAL A 161 -10.07 -12.55 11.22
C VAL A 161 -10.65 -11.25 11.76
N PRO A 162 -10.35 -10.08 11.15
CA PRO A 162 -10.92 -8.81 11.56
C PRO A 162 -12.45 -8.84 11.68
N GLN A 163 -13.00 -8.36 12.78
CA GLN A 163 -14.44 -8.37 13.07
C GLN A 163 -15.05 -6.97 13.03
N THR A 164 -14.23 -5.94 13.13
CA THR A 164 -14.65 -4.54 13.12
C THR A 164 -13.92 -3.77 12.00
N LEU A 165 -14.46 -2.61 11.63
CA LEU A 165 -13.80 -1.71 10.68
C LEU A 165 -12.40 -1.32 11.19
N GLY A 166 -12.26 -1.05 12.48
CA GLY A 166 -10.97 -0.70 13.08
C GLY A 166 -9.94 -1.81 12.93
N GLU A 167 -10.32 -3.06 13.23
CA GLU A 167 -9.43 -4.22 13.05
C GLU A 167 -9.04 -4.43 11.58
N LEU A 168 -10.00 -4.28 10.66
CA LEU A 168 -9.75 -4.39 9.22
C LEU A 168 -8.77 -3.33 8.74
N MET A 169 -9.01 -2.08 9.12
CA MET A 169 -8.14 -0.98 8.68
C MET A 169 -6.77 -1.04 9.34
N LEU A 170 -6.68 -1.45 10.61
CA LEU A 170 -5.40 -1.67 11.29
C LEU A 170 -4.61 -2.79 10.60
N CYS A 171 -5.28 -3.89 10.21
CA CYS A 171 -4.66 -4.96 9.40
C CYS A 171 -4.06 -4.41 8.11
N VAL A 172 -4.79 -3.58 7.37
CA VAL A 172 -4.32 -3.01 6.09
C VAL A 172 -3.14 -2.06 6.28
N TYR A 173 -3.26 -1.10 7.21
CA TYR A 173 -2.19 -0.13 7.47
C TYR A 173 -0.90 -0.79 7.96
N GLU A 174 -1.00 -1.71 8.91
CA GLU A 174 0.15 -2.47 9.41
C GLU A 174 0.78 -3.35 8.33
N SER A 175 -0.03 -3.98 7.47
CA SER A 175 0.46 -4.78 6.35
C SER A 175 1.25 -3.93 5.34
N LEU A 176 0.73 -2.75 5.00
CA LEU A 176 1.42 -1.80 4.12
C LEU A 176 2.72 -1.29 4.76
N ALA A 177 2.67 -0.89 6.03
CA ALA A 177 3.83 -0.40 6.76
C ALA A 177 4.96 -1.46 6.83
N ARG A 178 4.60 -2.72 7.09
CA ARG A 178 5.57 -3.84 7.07
C ARG A 178 6.16 -4.06 5.68
N CYS A 179 5.32 -4.03 4.64
CA CYS A 179 5.80 -4.16 3.28
C CYS A 179 6.79 -3.04 2.90
N TYR A 180 6.53 -1.80 3.31
CA TYR A 180 7.45 -0.68 3.10
C TYR A 180 8.76 -0.87 3.86
N ARG A 181 8.69 -1.30 5.13
CA ARG A 181 9.89 -1.60 5.93
C ARG A 181 10.75 -2.66 5.25
N ASP A 182 10.14 -3.79 4.87
CA ASP A 182 10.84 -4.91 4.26
C ASP A 182 11.46 -4.50 2.91
N ALA A 183 10.79 -3.63 2.14
CA ALA A 183 11.35 -3.06 0.92
C ALA A 183 12.55 -2.13 1.17
N VAL A 184 12.53 -1.32 2.23
CA VAL A 184 13.68 -0.48 2.63
C VAL A 184 14.85 -1.34 3.12
N GLU A 185 14.58 -2.42 3.85
CA GLU A 185 15.60 -3.38 4.28
C GLU A 185 16.23 -4.09 3.08
N GLY A 186 15.41 -4.52 2.10
CA GLY A 186 15.87 -5.08 0.83
C GLY A 186 16.75 -4.11 0.05
N LEU A 187 16.32 -2.83 -0.08
CA LEU A 187 17.13 -1.78 -0.70
C LEU A 187 18.48 -1.61 0.01
N SER A 188 18.47 -1.57 1.34
CA SER A 188 19.68 -1.40 2.15
C SER A 188 20.66 -2.57 1.96
N SER A 189 20.14 -3.80 1.89
CA SER A 189 20.92 -5.00 1.64
C SER A 189 21.56 -4.98 0.24
N LEU A 190 20.77 -4.61 -0.78
CA LEU A 190 21.24 -4.53 -2.17
C LEU A 190 22.25 -3.41 -2.41
N ALA A 191 22.11 -2.29 -1.70
CA ALA A 191 23.01 -1.14 -1.79
C ALA A 191 24.29 -1.30 -0.95
N GLY A 192 24.28 -2.20 0.05
CA GLY A 192 25.36 -2.36 1.01
C GLY A 192 25.49 -1.23 2.03
N HIS A 193 24.47 -0.38 2.17
CA HIS A 193 24.39 0.71 3.15
C HIS A 193 22.95 1.02 3.55
N GLY A 194 22.76 1.61 4.71
CA GLY A 194 21.46 2.08 5.17
C GLY A 194 21.07 3.45 4.62
N TYR A 195 19.78 3.75 4.69
CA TYR A 195 19.19 5.05 4.34
C TYR A 195 18.82 5.83 5.58
N LYS A 196 18.91 7.16 5.54
CA LYS A 196 18.68 8.04 6.69
C LYS A 196 17.26 8.56 6.76
N SER A 197 16.60 8.65 5.61
CA SER A 197 15.26 9.22 5.52
C SER A 197 14.44 8.55 4.44
N ILE A 198 13.13 8.60 4.61
CA ILE A 198 12.13 8.26 3.60
C ILE A 198 11.37 9.53 3.28
N ASN A 199 11.38 9.94 2.03
CA ASN A 199 10.61 11.07 1.56
C ASN A 199 9.32 10.56 0.91
N ILE A 200 8.19 10.91 1.50
CA ILE A 200 6.87 10.46 1.04
C ILE A 200 6.21 11.60 0.27
N VAL A 201 5.74 11.30 -0.92
CA VAL A 201 5.00 12.22 -1.79
C VAL A 201 3.73 11.56 -2.32
N GLY A 202 2.73 12.35 -2.67
CA GLY A 202 1.42 11.86 -3.08
C GLY A 202 0.45 11.69 -1.90
N GLY A 203 -0.65 11.02 -2.10
CA GLY A 203 -1.73 10.83 -1.12
C GLY A 203 -3.04 11.39 -1.57
#